data_53525a5bfeda087d0ef5acedd2344dec
#
_entry.id   53525a5bfeda087d0ef5acedd2344dec
#
_cell.length_a   1.000
_cell.length_b   1.000
_cell.length_c   1.000
_cell.angle_alpha   90.00
_cell.angle_beta   90.00
_cell.angle_gamma   90.00
#
_symmetry.space_group_name_H-M   'P 1'
#
loop_
_entity.id
_entity.type
_entity.pdbx_description
1 polymer ?
#
loop_
_entity_poly.entity_id
_entity_poly.type
_entity_poly.pdbx_seq_one_letter_code
_entity_poly.pdbx_strand_id
1 'polypeptide(L)'
;GTVTGTSSSGIFARNAGTSLTLETGSVSGGNFGILAQNMGTGALSSTSTGTVTGVRRGISLENFGTDLVISTASVSGGQDGIFARNNGTGALSLTSTGTVTGANSYGISARNFGTNLTIAAASVSGRFGMNITNSGTGSLAVTATGSVTGTNSRGLAAQNNSTGLNMSVNVANVTGATDGVFAQNNGRGAMSVTSTGTVVGTGRYGIDARNSGTDMTVSAVSVSGNAAGIYALNEGNGSLLLTTTGTVAGVVGQGVYARNRGAGINMEINVADVTGASQGIYADNAGRGALSVTSTGTVTGTSSSGIFARNAGTSLTLETGSVSGGNFG
;
A
#
# COMPACT_ATOMS: atom_id res chain seq x y z
N GLY A 1 -30.81 -8.88 11.44
CA GLY A 1 -31.37 -9.96 10.63
C GLY A 1 -30.53 -10.28 9.42
N THR A 2 -30.87 -11.32 8.67
CA THR A 2 -30.21 -11.72 7.42
C THR A 2 -31.07 -11.28 6.24
N VAL A 3 -30.45 -10.72 5.22
CA VAL A 3 -31.08 -10.35 3.95
C VAL A 3 -30.55 -11.26 2.85
N THR A 4 -31.44 -11.87 2.06
CA THR A 4 -31.04 -12.79 0.97
C THR A 4 -31.74 -12.41 -0.34
N GLY A 5 -30.94 -12.17 -1.38
CA GLY A 5 -31.40 -11.99 -2.75
C GLY A 5 -30.88 -13.15 -3.62
N THR A 6 -31.76 -14.02 -4.10
CA THR A 6 -31.33 -15.27 -4.77
C THR A 6 -30.82 -15.08 -6.20
N SER A 7 -31.33 -14.12 -6.95
CA SER A 7 -30.99 -13.91 -8.36
C SER A 7 -30.34 -12.55 -8.68
N SER A 8 -30.38 -11.60 -7.74
CA SER A 8 -29.87 -10.25 -7.91
C SER A 8 -29.06 -9.81 -6.71
N SER A 9 -29.17 -8.55 -6.30
CA SER A 9 -28.53 -8.04 -5.09
C SER A 9 -29.29 -8.50 -3.84
N GLY A 10 -28.57 -8.77 -2.75
CA GLY A 10 -29.19 -8.89 -1.44
C GLY A 10 -29.83 -7.56 -1.04
N ILE A 11 -29.07 -6.46 -1.20
CA ILE A 11 -29.59 -5.11 -1.07
C ILE A 11 -29.25 -4.32 -2.33
N PHE A 12 -30.27 -3.67 -2.92
CA PHE A 12 -30.10 -2.63 -3.93
C PHE A 12 -30.71 -1.34 -3.42
N ALA A 13 -29.89 -0.30 -3.27
CA ALA A 13 -30.33 1.00 -2.80
C ALA A 13 -29.82 2.12 -3.70
N ARG A 14 -30.72 3.01 -4.12
CA ARG A 14 -30.38 4.19 -4.91
C ARG A 14 -31.06 5.42 -4.33
N ASN A 15 -30.30 6.46 -4.07
CA ASN A 15 -30.81 7.73 -3.57
C ASN A 15 -30.44 8.87 -4.53
N ALA A 16 -31.39 9.74 -4.80
CA ALA A 16 -31.18 10.98 -5.57
C ALA A 16 -31.43 12.23 -4.72
N GLY A 17 -31.81 12.07 -3.45
CA GLY A 17 -32.06 13.17 -2.51
C GLY A 17 -30.77 13.68 -1.85
N THR A 18 -30.71 13.65 -0.53
CA THR A 18 -29.53 14.11 0.20
C THR A 18 -28.58 12.96 0.53
N SER A 19 -28.80 12.20 1.57
CA SER A 19 -27.93 11.14 2.05
C SER A 19 -28.57 9.77 1.96
N LEU A 20 -27.75 8.71 1.86
CA LEU A 20 -28.17 7.32 1.92
C LEU A 20 -27.45 6.64 3.08
N THR A 21 -28.22 6.07 4.00
CA THR A 21 -27.69 5.28 5.12
C THR A 21 -28.22 3.85 5.05
N LEU A 22 -27.34 2.88 5.15
CA LEU A 22 -27.63 1.46 5.19
C LEU A 22 -27.08 0.85 6.48
N GLU A 23 -27.92 0.21 7.27
CA GLU A 23 -27.53 -0.54 8.45
C GLU A 23 -28.05 -1.97 8.33
N THR A 24 -27.14 -2.95 8.35
CA THR A 24 -27.47 -4.34 8.03
C THR A 24 -26.77 -5.31 8.97
N GLY A 25 -27.36 -6.50 9.12
CA GLY A 25 -26.67 -7.68 9.62
C GLY A 25 -25.94 -8.41 8.50
N SER A 26 -26.21 -9.71 8.34
CA SER A 26 -25.67 -10.49 7.23
C SER A 26 -26.47 -10.26 5.94
N VAL A 27 -25.78 -10.18 4.81
CA VAL A 27 -26.39 -9.97 3.50
C VAL A 27 -25.82 -10.96 2.49
N SER A 28 -26.70 -11.61 1.72
CA SER A 28 -26.30 -12.50 0.62
C SER A 28 -27.03 -12.11 -0.66
N GLY A 29 -26.30 -12.03 -1.77
CA GLY A 29 -26.83 -11.69 -3.08
C GLY A 29 -26.39 -12.66 -4.17
N GLY A 30 -27.30 -13.02 -5.07
CA GLY A 30 -27.01 -13.82 -6.28
C GLY A 30 -26.11 -13.09 -7.27
N ASN A 31 -25.96 -11.79 -7.18
CA ASN A 31 -25.01 -10.98 -7.96
C ASN A 31 -24.16 -10.09 -7.03
N PHE A 32 -24.77 -9.11 -6.36
CA PHE A 32 -24.10 -8.27 -5.36
C PHE A 32 -24.67 -8.58 -3.96
N GLY A 33 -23.80 -8.64 -2.95
CA GLY A 33 -24.30 -8.62 -1.57
C GLY A 33 -25.02 -7.30 -1.32
N ILE A 34 -24.28 -6.19 -1.34
CA ILE A 34 -24.81 -4.82 -1.26
C ILE A 34 -24.42 -4.06 -2.51
N LEU A 35 -25.40 -3.49 -3.22
CA LEU A 35 -25.20 -2.53 -4.30
C LEU A 35 -25.91 -1.23 -3.90
N ALA A 36 -25.14 -0.16 -3.62
CA ALA A 36 -25.74 1.11 -3.28
C ALA A 36 -25.10 2.28 -4.02
N GLN A 37 -25.92 3.25 -4.39
CA GLN A 37 -25.51 4.43 -5.12
C GLN A 37 -26.22 5.67 -4.56
N ASN A 38 -25.48 6.64 -4.09
CA ASN A 38 -25.99 7.95 -3.73
C ASN A 38 -25.65 8.95 -4.84
N MET A 39 -26.63 9.34 -5.60
CA MET A 39 -26.54 10.38 -6.64
C MET A 39 -26.93 11.75 -6.09
N GLY A 40 -27.36 11.82 -4.82
CA GLY A 40 -27.72 13.04 -4.12
C GLY A 40 -26.51 13.82 -3.62
N THR A 41 -26.80 14.91 -2.91
CA THR A 41 -25.76 15.89 -2.50
C THR A 41 -25.07 15.58 -1.18
N GLY A 42 -25.56 14.59 -0.41
CA GLY A 42 -25.03 14.24 0.91
C GLY A 42 -24.15 13.00 0.91
N ALA A 43 -23.97 12.40 2.08
CA ALA A 43 -23.10 11.24 2.29
C ALA A 43 -23.79 9.92 1.94
N LEU A 44 -22.98 8.91 1.60
CA LEU A 44 -23.35 7.49 1.59
C LEU A 44 -22.67 6.80 2.77
N SER A 45 -23.44 6.23 3.67
CA SER A 45 -22.95 5.42 4.79
C SER A 45 -23.51 4.00 4.71
N SER A 46 -22.64 3.00 4.83
CA SER A 46 -23.03 1.59 4.85
C SER A 46 -22.34 0.88 6.00
N THR A 47 -23.14 0.38 6.94
CA THR A 47 -22.67 -0.42 8.09
C THR A 47 -23.24 -1.82 8.00
N SER A 48 -22.38 -2.83 8.05
CA SER A 48 -22.76 -4.24 8.10
C SER A 48 -22.06 -4.94 9.27
N THR A 49 -22.83 -5.41 10.24
CA THR A 49 -22.30 -6.12 11.41
C THR A 49 -22.09 -7.61 11.20
N GLY A 50 -22.65 -8.18 10.13
CA GLY A 50 -22.49 -9.58 9.73
C GLY A 50 -21.68 -9.76 8.46
N THR A 51 -21.73 -10.97 7.92
CA THR A 51 -21.03 -11.30 6.66
C THR A 51 -21.82 -10.82 5.45
N VAL A 52 -21.12 -10.18 4.50
CA VAL A 52 -21.70 -9.77 3.22
C VAL A 52 -21.13 -10.64 2.10
N THR A 53 -22.00 -11.31 1.35
CA THR A 53 -21.58 -12.17 0.22
C THR A 53 -22.26 -11.78 -1.07
N GLY A 54 -21.53 -11.84 -2.18
CA GLY A 54 -22.07 -11.64 -3.54
C GLY A 54 -21.36 -12.52 -4.54
N VAL A 55 -22.09 -13.12 -5.49
CA VAL A 55 -21.47 -13.96 -6.54
C VAL A 55 -20.53 -13.13 -7.41
N ARG A 56 -20.83 -11.85 -7.65
CA ARG A 56 -19.95 -10.93 -8.38
C ARG A 56 -19.16 -10.08 -7.40
N ARG A 57 -19.82 -9.20 -6.62
CA ARG A 57 -19.18 -8.36 -5.61
C ARG A 57 -19.86 -8.51 -4.27
N GLY A 58 -19.07 -8.60 -3.19
CA GLY A 58 -19.62 -8.53 -1.85
C GLY A 58 -20.30 -7.18 -1.63
N ILE A 59 -19.54 -6.10 -1.67
CA ILE A 59 -20.02 -4.71 -1.53
C ILE A 59 -19.62 -3.89 -2.75
N SER A 60 -20.56 -3.13 -3.33
CA SER A 60 -20.34 -2.18 -4.41
C SER A 60 -21.03 -0.85 -4.08
N LEU A 61 -20.25 0.18 -3.73
CA LEU A 61 -20.76 1.48 -3.31
C LEU A 61 -20.20 2.61 -4.15
N GLU A 62 -21.08 3.53 -4.61
CA GLU A 62 -20.69 4.77 -5.28
C GLU A 62 -21.43 5.96 -4.65
N ASN A 63 -20.67 6.99 -4.32
CA ASN A 63 -21.20 8.25 -3.80
C ASN A 63 -20.81 9.42 -4.70
N PHE A 64 -21.76 10.29 -5.01
CA PHE A 64 -21.55 11.50 -5.81
C PHE A 64 -21.73 12.80 -5.00
N GLY A 65 -22.16 12.68 -3.74
CA GLY A 65 -22.38 13.84 -2.85
C GLY A 65 -21.13 14.25 -2.07
N THR A 66 -21.10 13.97 -0.77
CA THR A 66 -19.98 14.32 0.11
C THR A 66 -19.16 13.08 0.46
N ASP A 67 -19.34 12.52 1.63
CA ASP A 67 -18.52 11.43 2.16
C ASP A 67 -19.03 10.05 1.75
N LEU A 68 -18.14 9.10 1.61
CA LEU A 68 -18.43 7.68 1.54
C LEU A 68 -17.85 6.98 2.76
N VAL A 69 -18.72 6.42 3.61
CA VAL A 69 -18.31 5.71 4.82
C VAL A 69 -18.75 4.25 4.74
N ILE A 70 -17.81 3.34 4.95
CA ILE A 70 -18.05 1.89 4.92
C ILE A 70 -17.53 1.29 6.21
N SER A 71 -18.38 0.60 6.95
CA SER A 71 -18.00 -0.21 8.11
C SER A 71 -18.55 -1.62 7.93
N THR A 72 -17.70 -2.63 7.95
CA THR A 72 -18.13 -4.00 7.70
C THR A 72 -17.33 -5.01 8.54
N ALA A 73 -17.92 -6.14 8.81
CA ALA A 73 -17.22 -7.29 9.38
C ALA A 73 -16.48 -8.03 8.26
N SER A 74 -17.03 -9.13 7.73
CA SER A 74 -16.41 -9.92 6.67
C SER A 74 -17.15 -9.74 5.35
N VAL A 75 -16.39 -9.72 4.24
CA VAL A 75 -16.96 -9.54 2.89
C VAL A 75 -16.37 -10.57 1.93
N SER A 76 -17.22 -11.18 1.11
CA SER A 76 -16.77 -12.09 0.04
C SER A 76 -17.47 -11.77 -1.28
N GLY A 77 -16.69 -11.68 -2.35
CA GLY A 77 -17.15 -11.53 -3.71
C GLY A 77 -16.46 -12.51 -4.65
N GLY A 78 -17.20 -13.05 -5.62
CA GLY A 78 -16.61 -13.91 -6.67
C GLY A 78 -15.70 -13.14 -7.61
N GLN A 79 -15.87 -11.85 -7.77
CA GLN A 79 -14.93 -10.91 -8.40
C GLN A 79 -14.27 -10.05 -7.33
N ASP A 80 -14.84 -8.90 -6.97
CA ASP A 80 -14.30 -8.03 -5.94
C ASP A 80 -14.96 -8.28 -4.58
N GLY A 81 -14.18 -8.26 -3.51
CA GLY A 81 -14.73 -8.24 -2.15
C GLY A 81 -15.46 -6.91 -1.93
N ILE A 82 -14.72 -5.80 -1.94
CA ILE A 82 -15.27 -4.44 -1.80
C ILE A 82 -14.84 -3.59 -2.98
N PHE A 83 -15.82 -2.97 -3.65
CA PHE A 83 -15.63 -1.88 -4.60
C PHE A 83 -16.24 -0.61 -4.02
N ALA A 84 -15.41 0.39 -3.75
CA ALA A 84 -15.82 1.66 -3.16
C ALA A 84 -15.33 2.83 -4.00
N ARG A 85 -16.24 3.72 -4.42
CA ARG A 85 -15.90 4.90 -5.19
C ARG A 85 -16.60 6.13 -4.66
N ASN A 86 -15.84 7.10 -4.20
CA ASN A 86 -16.36 8.42 -3.87
C ASN A 86 -16.03 9.40 -4.99
N ASN A 87 -17.03 9.74 -5.80
CA ASN A 87 -16.95 10.77 -6.83
C ASN A 87 -17.33 12.15 -6.27
N GLY A 88 -17.76 12.19 -5.02
CA GLY A 88 -18.16 13.40 -4.31
C GLY A 88 -16.98 14.22 -3.79
N THR A 89 -17.31 15.30 -3.10
CA THR A 89 -16.33 16.30 -2.62
C THR A 89 -15.70 15.97 -1.28
N GLY A 90 -16.21 14.97 -0.55
CA GLY A 90 -15.78 14.62 0.79
C GLY A 90 -14.74 13.49 0.85
N ALA A 91 -14.62 12.87 2.00
CA ALA A 91 -13.69 11.77 2.24
C ALA A 91 -14.28 10.39 1.88
N LEU A 92 -13.39 9.42 1.63
CA LEU A 92 -13.74 8.01 1.65
C LEU A 92 -13.09 7.36 2.88
N SER A 93 -13.90 6.74 3.72
CA SER A 93 -13.44 5.95 4.87
C SER A 93 -13.99 4.53 4.78
N LEU A 94 -13.10 3.54 4.81
CA LEU A 94 -13.48 2.12 4.81
C LEU A 94 -12.82 1.43 5.99
N THR A 95 -13.64 0.77 6.82
CA THR A 95 -13.18 -0.09 7.93
C THR A 95 -13.75 -1.48 7.75
N SER A 96 -12.88 -2.50 7.76
CA SER A 96 -13.27 -3.90 7.78
C SER A 96 -12.57 -4.60 8.95
N THR A 97 -13.35 -5.14 9.88
CA THR A 97 -12.83 -5.84 11.07
C THR A 97 -12.58 -7.32 10.84
N GLY A 98 -13.12 -7.89 9.77
CA GLY A 98 -12.93 -9.29 9.39
C GLY A 98 -12.19 -9.44 8.06
N THR A 99 -12.33 -10.60 7.44
CA THR A 99 -11.69 -10.92 6.17
C THR A 99 -12.44 -10.35 4.98
N VAL A 100 -11.72 -9.74 4.04
CA VAL A 100 -12.26 -9.31 2.74
C VAL A 100 -11.64 -10.14 1.63
N THR A 101 -12.48 -10.84 0.86
CA THR A 101 -12.04 -11.71 -0.23
C THR A 101 -12.69 -11.32 -1.56
N GLY A 102 -11.86 -11.12 -2.59
CA GLY A 102 -12.28 -11.00 -3.98
C GLY A 102 -11.65 -12.13 -4.80
N ALA A 103 -12.40 -13.19 -5.08
CA ALA A 103 -11.82 -14.43 -5.60
C ALA A 103 -11.11 -14.26 -6.95
N ASN A 104 -11.66 -13.50 -7.89
CA ASN A 104 -11.14 -13.38 -9.26
C ASN A 104 -10.65 -11.96 -9.63
N SER A 105 -10.69 -11.01 -8.71
CA SER A 105 -10.27 -9.62 -8.95
C SER A 105 -9.68 -9.00 -7.68
N TYR A 106 -10.19 -7.89 -7.17
CA TYR A 106 -9.66 -7.18 -6.03
C TYR A 106 -10.28 -7.68 -4.71
N GLY A 107 -9.46 -7.89 -3.69
CA GLY A 107 -9.97 -7.95 -2.33
C GLY A 107 -10.66 -6.63 -1.99
N ILE A 108 -9.92 -5.51 -2.03
CA ILE A 108 -10.47 -4.16 -1.90
C ILE A 108 -10.02 -3.29 -3.09
N SER A 109 -10.99 -2.66 -3.78
CA SER A 109 -10.74 -1.58 -4.74
C SER A 109 -11.42 -0.32 -4.22
N ALA A 110 -10.63 0.71 -3.84
CA ALA A 110 -11.17 1.96 -3.33
C ALA A 110 -10.57 3.17 -4.05
N ARG A 111 -11.44 4.11 -4.46
CA ARG A 111 -11.03 5.35 -5.12
C ARG A 111 -11.79 6.55 -4.59
N ASN A 112 -11.06 7.58 -4.20
CA ASN A 112 -11.60 8.85 -3.73
C ASN A 112 -11.20 10.00 -4.65
N PHE A 113 -12.15 10.88 -5.00
CA PHE A 113 -11.91 12.10 -5.78
C PHE A 113 -12.05 13.37 -4.95
N GLY A 114 -12.58 13.28 -3.74
CA GLY A 114 -12.81 14.43 -2.86
C GLY A 114 -11.57 14.83 -2.03
N THR A 115 -11.57 14.52 -0.75
CA THR A 115 -10.48 14.90 0.17
C THR A 115 -9.64 13.69 0.58
N ASN A 116 -9.76 13.22 1.81
CA ASN A 116 -8.96 12.13 2.35
C ASN A 116 -9.49 10.75 1.93
N LEU A 117 -8.57 9.80 1.79
CA LEU A 117 -8.89 8.38 1.65
C LEU A 117 -8.26 7.61 2.81
N THR A 118 -9.09 6.95 3.61
CA THR A 118 -8.65 6.14 4.75
C THR A 118 -9.18 4.72 4.62
N ILE A 119 -8.30 3.75 4.67
CA ILE A 119 -8.61 2.33 4.67
C ILE A 119 -8.04 1.70 5.94
N ALA A 120 -8.89 1.02 6.70
CA ALA A 120 -8.50 0.17 7.83
C ALA A 120 -9.07 -1.23 7.61
N ALA A 121 -8.23 -2.22 7.41
CA ALA A 121 -8.65 -3.59 7.15
C ALA A 121 -7.92 -4.57 8.07
N ALA A 122 -8.58 -5.66 8.45
CA ALA A 122 -7.92 -6.77 9.13
C ALA A 122 -7.12 -7.59 8.10
N SER A 123 -7.76 -8.47 7.35
CA SER A 123 -7.10 -9.28 6.31
C SER A 123 -7.79 -9.13 4.96
N VAL A 124 -7.01 -9.11 3.88
CA VAL A 124 -7.53 -8.91 2.52
C VAL A 124 -6.88 -9.89 1.56
N SER A 125 -7.67 -10.52 0.71
CA SER A 125 -7.16 -11.42 -0.35
C SER A 125 -7.89 -11.22 -1.67
N GLY A 126 -7.16 -11.42 -2.78
CA GLY A 126 -7.68 -11.36 -4.14
C GLY A 126 -6.62 -11.74 -5.16
N ARG A 127 -6.96 -11.75 -6.45
CA ARG A 127 -5.93 -11.77 -7.51
C ARG A 127 -5.04 -10.52 -7.40
N PHE A 128 -5.66 -9.39 -7.05
CA PHE A 128 -5.04 -8.18 -6.51
C PHE A 128 -5.52 -8.06 -5.06
N GLY A 129 -4.63 -7.97 -4.10
CA GLY A 129 -5.05 -7.83 -2.70
C GLY A 129 -5.82 -6.53 -2.50
N MET A 130 -5.14 -5.38 -2.49
CA MET A 130 -5.73 -4.05 -2.35
C MET A 130 -5.26 -3.13 -3.48
N ASN A 131 -6.21 -2.36 -4.06
CA ASN A 131 -5.92 -1.29 -5.02
C ASN A 131 -6.59 0.01 -4.56
N ILE A 132 -5.80 0.93 -4.03
CA ILE A 132 -6.24 2.11 -3.33
C ILE A 132 -5.70 3.36 -4.02
N THR A 133 -6.58 4.25 -4.48
CA THR A 133 -6.18 5.48 -5.19
C THR A 133 -6.89 6.69 -4.62
N ASN A 134 -6.15 7.63 -4.05
CA ASN A 134 -6.65 8.95 -3.74
C ASN A 134 -6.34 9.92 -4.88
N SER A 135 -7.37 10.31 -5.60
CA SER A 135 -7.30 11.33 -6.67
C SER A 135 -7.73 12.71 -6.17
N GLY A 136 -8.11 12.80 -4.90
CA GLY A 136 -8.55 14.02 -4.24
C GLY A 136 -7.39 14.90 -3.72
N THR A 137 -7.76 15.91 -2.95
CA THR A 137 -6.82 16.94 -2.45
C THR A 137 -6.22 16.62 -1.07
N GLY A 138 -6.70 15.57 -0.42
CA GLY A 138 -6.29 15.21 0.95
C GLY A 138 -5.20 14.14 1.02
N SER A 139 -5.08 13.55 2.19
CA SER A 139 -4.10 12.50 2.48
C SER A 139 -4.65 11.11 2.17
N LEU A 140 -3.74 10.18 1.89
CA LEU A 140 -4.02 8.76 1.78
C LEU A 140 -3.46 8.02 2.99
N ALA A 141 -4.31 7.27 3.69
CA ALA A 141 -3.90 6.39 4.79
C ALA A 141 -4.43 4.97 4.56
N VAL A 142 -3.54 3.99 4.58
CA VAL A 142 -3.88 2.57 4.47
C VAL A 142 -3.29 1.82 5.65
N THR A 143 -4.13 1.13 6.40
CA THR A 143 -3.72 0.24 7.50
C THR A 143 -4.28 -1.15 7.26
N ALA A 144 -3.43 -2.17 7.36
CA ALA A 144 -3.83 -3.57 7.34
C ALA A 144 -3.14 -4.31 8.50
N THR A 145 -3.91 -4.76 9.48
CA THR A 145 -3.39 -5.37 10.71
C THR A 145 -3.12 -6.87 10.59
N GLY A 146 -3.69 -7.52 9.60
CA GLY A 146 -3.47 -8.93 9.26
C GLY A 146 -2.74 -9.08 7.92
N SER A 147 -3.08 -10.15 7.19
CA SER A 147 -2.42 -10.48 5.93
C SER A 147 -3.10 -9.81 4.74
N VAL A 148 -2.30 -9.26 3.81
CA VAL A 148 -2.76 -8.80 2.50
C VAL A 148 -2.14 -9.67 1.41
N THR A 149 -2.97 -10.32 0.60
CA THR A 149 -2.50 -11.27 -0.42
C THR A 149 -3.03 -10.94 -1.81
N GLY A 150 -2.11 -10.75 -2.75
CA GLY A 150 -2.39 -10.67 -4.19
C GLY A 150 -1.84 -11.90 -4.91
N THR A 151 -2.71 -12.85 -5.28
CA THR A 151 -2.28 -14.16 -5.82
C THR A 151 -1.74 -14.11 -7.25
N ASN A 152 -2.06 -13.05 -8.01
CA ASN A 152 -1.65 -12.92 -9.42
C ASN A 152 -1.09 -11.52 -9.76
N SER A 153 -1.05 -10.63 -8.79
CA SER A 153 -0.52 -9.27 -8.96
C SER A 153 0.05 -8.76 -7.63
N ARG A 154 -0.07 -7.47 -7.37
CA ARG A 154 0.38 -6.84 -6.13
C ARG A 154 -0.43 -7.28 -4.92
N GLY A 155 0.24 -7.44 -3.78
CA GLY A 155 -0.43 -7.55 -2.49
C GLY A 155 -1.18 -6.26 -2.18
N LEU A 156 -0.47 -5.15 -2.11
CA LEU A 156 -1.02 -3.81 -1.93
C LEU A 156 -0.50 -2.84 -3.00
N ALA A 157 -1.41 -2.11 -3.65
CA ALA A 157 -1.10 -0.92 -4.43
C ALA A 157 -1.81 0.29 -3.81
N ALA A 158 -1.05 1.30 -3.41
CA ALA A 158 -1.55 2.54 -2.84
C ALA A 158 -0.96 3.74 -3.59
N GLN A 159 -1.81 4.62 -4.10
CA GLN A 159 -1.41 5.77 -4.90
C GLN A 159 -2.13 7.04 -4.42
N ASN A 160 -1.33 8.07 -4.14
CA ASN A 160 -1.82 9.42 -3.85
C ASN A 160 -1.42 10.33 -5.01
N ASN A 161 -2.39 10.97 -5.67
CA ASN A 161 -2.15 11.76 -6.87
C ASN A 161 -1.55 13.14 -6.55
N SER A 162 -1.20 13.90 -7.59
CA SER A 162 -0.44 15.15 -7.52
C SER A 162 -1.10 16.28 -6.72
N THR A 163 -2.41 16.24 -6.53
CA THR A 163 -3.16 17.18 -5.69
C THR A 163 -3.20 16.77 -4.21
N GLY A 164 -2.81 15.54 -3.90
CA GLY A 164 -2.82 14.97 -2.55
C GLY A 164 -1.75 15.57 -1.63
N LEU A 165 -1.90 15.29 -0.34
CA LEU A 165 -0.98 15.68 0.72
C LEU A 165 -0.08 14.51 1.12
N ASN A 166 -0.16 14.09 2.38
CA ASN A 166 0.65 13.00 2.89
C ASN A 166 0.13 11.62 2.47
N MET A 167 1.03 10.65 2.44
CA MET A 167 0.70 9.25 2.25
C MET A 167 1.25 8.40 3.38
N SER A 168 0.42 7.55 3.97
CA SER A 168 0.82 6.58 4.98
C SER A 168 0.31 5.19 4.63
N VAL A 169 1.21 4.22 4.61
CA VAL A 169 0.91 2.80 4.46
C VAL A 169 1.47 2.06 5.67
N ASN A 170 0.60 1.44 6.46
CA ASN A 170 0.98 0.65 7.64
C ASN A 170 0.39 -0.76 7.52
N VAL A 171 1.25 -1.75 7.37
CA VAL A 171 0.83 -3.13 7.10
C VAL A 171 1.56 -4.12 8.01
N ALA A 172 0.93 -5.26 8.28
CA ALA A 172 1.60 -6.37 8.93
C ALA A 172 2.29 -7.24 7.86
N ASN A 173 1.60 -8.25 7.33
CA ASN A 173 2.17 -9.15 6.33
C ASN A 173 1.57 -8.88 4.94
N VAL A 174 2.42 -8.82 3.91
CA VAL A 174 1.95 -8.61 2.54
C VAL A 174 2.64 -9.58 1.58
N THR A 175 1.86 -10.26 0.76
CA THR A 175 2.38 -11.12 -0.31
C THR A 175 1.76 -10.71 -1.64
N GLY A 176 2.59 -10.51 -2.66
CA GLY A 176 2.17 -10.24 -4.02
C GLY A 176 2.90 -11.11 -5.04
N ALA A 177 2.21 -11.54 -6.09
CA ALA A 177 2.83 -12.26 -7.21
C ALA A 177 3.72 -11.34 -8.07
N THR A 178 3.53 -10.03 -8.01
CA THR A 178 4.44 -9.03 -8.59
C THR A 178 5.18 -8.30 -7.49
N ASP A 179 4.62 -7.22 -6.97
CA ASP A 179 5.16 -6.49 -5.83
C ASP A 179 4.40 -6.87 -4.56
N GLY A 180 5.08 -6.99 -3.42
CA GLY A 180 4.41 -7.09 -2.13
C GLY A 180 3.63 -5.80 -1.86
N VAL A 181 4.33 -4.69 -1.65
CA VAL A 181 3.77 -3.34 -1.51
C VAL A 181 4.25 -2.45 -2.65
N PHE A 182 3.33 -1.82 -3.36
CA PHE A 182 3.58 -0.69 -4.24
C PHE A 182 2.93 0.55 -3.64
N ALA A 183 3.73 1.54 -3.27
CA ALA A 183 3.30 2.79 -2.68
C ALA A 183 3.86 3.97 -3.48
N GLN A 184 2.98 4.81 -4.03
CA GLN A 184 3.38 5.96 -4.85
C GLN A 184 2.68 7.23 -4.36
N ASN A 185 3.45 8.18 -3.85
CA ASN A 185 2.97 9.51 -3.52
C ASN A 185 3.45 10.51 -4.58
N ASN A 186 2.56 10.93 -5.44
CA ASN A 186 2.78 12.05 -6.37
C ASN A 186 2.33 13.38 -5.74
N GLY A 187 1.77 13.33 -4.52
CA GLY A 187 1.31 14.49 -3.77
C GLY A 187 2.47 15.33 -3.22
N ARG A 188 2.14 16.41 -2.56
CA ARG A 188 3.10 17.42 -2.08
C ARG A 188 3.66 17.11 -0.68
N GLY A 189 3.08 16.18 0.03
CA GLY A 189 3.41 15.88 1.42
C GLY A 189 4.42 14.75 1.56
N ALA A 190 4.65 14.35 2.82
CA ALA A 190 5.53 13.25 3.15
C ALA A 190 4.90 11.89 2.86
N MET A 191 5.75 10.90 2.67
CA MET A 191 5.37 9.50 2.49
C MET A 191 5.97 8.63 3.58
N SER A 192 5.16 7.74 4.14
CA SER A 192 5.61 6.70 5.07
C SER A 192 5.09 5.34 4.65
N VAL A 193 5.98 4.35 4.59
CA VAL A 193 5.64 2.94 4.42
C VAL A 193 6.21 2.17 5.60
N THR A 194 5.34 1.55 6.39
CA THR A 194 5.73 0.75 7.56
C THR A 194 5.20 -0.67 7.43
N SER A 195 6.05 -1.66 7.63
CA SER A 195 5.65 -3.05 7.75
C SER A 195 6.15 -3.62 9.07
N THR A 196 5.23 -4.17 9.88
CA THR A 196 5.53 -4.82 11.16
C THR A 196 5.77 -6.32 11.04
N GLY A 197 5.62 -6.89 9.85
CA GLY A 197 5.83 -8.31 9.56
C GLY A 197 6.64 -8.51 8.28
N THR A 198 6.29 -9.53 7.51
CA THR A 198 7.01 -9.92 6.30
C THR A 198 6.34 -9.38 5.05
N VAL A 199 7.13 -8.78 4.14
CA VAL A 199 6.67 -8.34 2.82
C VAL A 199 7.36 -9.13 1.72
N VAL A 200 6.59 -9.78 0.85
CA VAL A 200 7.10 -10.62 -0.24
C VAL A 200 6.52 -10.19 -1.58
N GLY A 201 7.39 -9.90 -2.53
CA GLY A 201 7.03 -9.69 -3.94
C GLY A 201 7.75 -10.72 -4.81
N THR A 202 7.05 -11.75 -5.27
CA THR A 202 7.71 -12.87 -5.97
C THR A 202 8.12 -12.57 -7.40
N GLY A 203 7.51 -11.57 -8.05
CA GLY A 203 7.80 -11.19 -9.44
C GLY A 203 8.75 -10.01 -9.57
N ARG A 204 8.71 -9.02 -8.66
CA ARG A 204 9.49 -7.80 -8.82
C ARG A 204 10.08 -7.27 -7.52
N TYR A 205 9.33 -6.48 -6.75
CA TYR A 205 9.83 -5.85 -5.53
C TYR A 205 9.08 -6.35 -4.30
N GLY A 206 9.80 -6.54 -3.20
CA GLY A 206 9.14 -6.68 -1.91
C GLY A 206 8.38 -5.39 -1.59
N ILE A 207 9.10 -4.28 -1.47
CA ILE A 207 8.53 -2.93 -1.35
C ILE A 207 9.01 -2.06 -2.53
N ASP A 208 8.07 -1.46 -3.28
CA ASP A 208 8.32 -0.41 -4.27
C ASP A 208 7.70 0.88 -3.74
N ALA A 209 8.53 1.78 -3.22
CA ALA A 209 8.12 3.03 -2.60
C ALA A 209 8.66 4.22 -3.39
N ARG A 210 7.78 5.13 -3.86
CA ARG A 210 8.12 6.28 -4.69
C ARG A 210 7.44 7.53 -4.17
N ASN A 211 8.22 8.57 -3.89
CA ASN A 211 7.72 9.84 -3.37
C ASN A 211 8.19 11.01 -4.22
N SER A 212 7.25 11.86 -4.63
CA SER A 212 7.53 13.13 -5.32
C SER A 212 7.30 14.35 -4.43
N GLY A 213 6.85 14.16 -3.18
CA GLY A 213 6.52 15.24 -2.24
C GLY A 213 7.73 15.72 -1.44
N THR A 214 7.70 15.57 -0.12
CA THR A 214 8.78 15.98 0.79
C THR A 214 9.57 14.76 1.28
N ASP A 215 9.51 14.46 2.56
CA ASP A 215 10.26 13.36 3.15
C ASP A 215 9.68 11.99 2.80
N MET A 216 10.53 11.01 2.75
CA MET A 216 10.18 9.62 2.56
C MET A 216 10.75 8.75 3.67
N THR A 217 9.90 7.98 4.31
CA THR A 217 10.30 6.99 5.32
C THR A 217 9.84 5.59 4.90
N VAL A 218 10.75 4.63 4.91
CA VAL A 218 10.44 3.21 4.75
C VAL A 218 10.95 2.47 5.99
N SER A 219 10.05 1.82 6.72
CA SER A 219 10.39 1.01 7.90
C SER A 219 9.83 -0.40 7.73
N ALA A 220 10.67 -1.42 7.83
CA ALA A 220 10.21 -2.79 7.64
C ALA A 220 10.96 -3.78 8.55
N VAL A 221 10.30 -4.90 8.87
CA VAL A 221 10.95 -6.00 9.59
C VAL A 221 11.70 -6.88 8.61
N SER A 222 11.01 -7.60 7.73
CA SER A 222 11.65 -8.45 6.72
C SER A 222 11.02 -8.28 5.34
N VAL A 223 11.87 -8.19 4.31
CA VAL A 223 11.41 -7.92 2.94
C VAL A 223 12.13 -8.83 1.95
N SER A 224 11.38 -9.44 1.05
CA SER A 224 11.94 -10.20 -0.07
C SER A 224 11.30 -9.78 -1.39
N GLY A 225 12.13 -9.56 -2.40
CA GLY A 225 11.70 -9.27 -3.77
C GLY A 225 12.55 -10.02 -4.79
N ASN A 226 12.00 -10.29 -5.96
CA ASN A 226 12.77 -10.91 -7.04
C ASN A 226 13.82 -9.92 -7.61
N ALA A 227 13.39 -8.77 -8.09
CA ALA A 227 14.29 -7.76 -8.66
C ALA A 227 15.02 -6.94 -7.58
N ALA A 228 14.32 -6.55 -6.50
CA ALA A 228 14.93 -6.02 -5.30
C ALA A 228 14.05 -6.32 -4.07
N GLY A 229 14.68 -6.46 -2.90
CA GLY A 229 13.94 -6.50 -1.65
C GLY A 229 13.19 -5.19 -1.46
N ILE A 230 13.91 -4.09 -1.35
CA ILE A 230 13.34 -2.74 -1.24
C ILE A 230 13.83 -1.87 -2.41
N TYR A 231 12.89 -1.27 -3.14
CA TYR A 231 13.12 -0.20 -4.10
C TYR A 231 12.52 1.09 -3.52
N ALA A 232 13.37 2.05 -3.12
CA ALA A 232 12.99 3.31 -2.53
C ALA A 232 13.50 4.48 -3.38
N LEU A 233 12.59 5.28 -3.93
CA LEU A 233 12.91 6.43 -4.78
C LEU A 233 12.22 7.68 -4.25
N ASN A 234 13.00 8.60 -3.67
CA ASN A 234 12.54 9.94 -3.32
C ASN A 234 12.97 10.93 -4.41
N GLU A 235 12.01 11.44 -5.16
CA GLU A 235 12.19 12.48 -6.18
C GLU A 235 11.79 13.86 -5.65
N GLY A 236 11.28 13.90 -4.41
CA GLY A 236 10.90 15.12 -3.72
C GLY A 236 12.08 15.93 -3.19
N ASN A 237 11.74 16.97 -2.43
CA ASN A 237 12.74 17.90 -1.89
C ASN A 237 13.13 17.63 -0.43
N GLY A 238 12.68 16.51 0.15
CA GLY A 238 12.98 16.13 1.53
C GLY A 238 14.05 15.03 1.66
N SER A 239 14.12 14.45 2.83
CA SER A 239 15.05 13.37 3.18
C SER A 239 14.46 11.99 2.86
N LEU A 240 15.35 11.01 2.64
CA LEU A 240 14.99 9.60 2.57
C LEU A 240 15.55 8.88 3.80
N LEU A 241 14.67 8.29 4.61
CA LEU A 241 15.01 7.39 5.71
C LEU A 241 14.54 5.98 5.39
N LEU A 242 15.44 5.01 5.42
CA LEU A 242 15.14 3.58 5.28
C LEU A 242 15.66 2.83 6.49
N THR A 243 14.78 2.12 7.18
CA THR A 243 15.14 1.33 8.36
C THR A 243 14.60 -0.09 8.23
N THR A 244 15.45 -1.09 8.50
CA THR A 244 15.01 -2.50 8.59
C THR A 244 15.64 -3.18 9.80
N THR A 245 14.84 -4.01 10.48
CA THR A 245 15.28 -4.72 11.70
C THR A 245 15.54 -6.22 11.49
N GLY A 246 15.15 -6.77 10.36
CA GLY A 246 15.39 -8.15 9.96
C GLY A 246 16.03 -8.22 8.58
N THR A 247 15.76 -9.29 7.84
CA THR A 247 16.44 -9.57 6.57
C THR A 247 15.79 -8.86 5.40
N VAL A 248 16.62 -8.32 4.47
CA VAL A 248 16.20 -7.82 3.18
C VAL A 248 16.88 -8.58 2.06
N ALA A 249 16.10 -9.17 1.15
CA ALA A 249 16.63 -10.00 0.08
C ALA A 249 16.14 -9.58 -1.31
N GLY A 250 17.09 -9.43 -2.24
CA GLY A 250 16.85 -9.32 -3.69
C GLY A 250 17.35 -10.58 -4.40
N VAL A 251 16.44 -11.40 -4.95
CA VAL A 251 16.79 -12.75 -5.45
C VAL A 251 17.66 -12.68 -6.73
N VAL A 252 17.37 -11.76 -7.65
CA VAL A 252 18.13 -11.57 -8.89
C VAL A 252 18.77 -10.19 -9.01
N GLY A 253 18.41 -9.24 -8.15
CA GLY A 253 18.93 -7.87 -8.17
C GLY A 253 19.47 -7.42 -6.83
N GLN A 254 19.20 -6.18 -6.43
CA GLN A 254 19.67 -5.59 -5.20
C GLN A 254 18.87 -6.05 -3.98
N GLY A 255 19.53 -6.20 -2.82
CA GLY A 255 18.79 -6.27 -1.56
C GLY A 255 18.02 -4.98 -1.31
N VAL A 256 18.75 -3.87 -1.23
CA VAL A 256 18.21 -2.51 -1.13
C VAL A 256 18.67 -1.68 -2.34
N TYR A 257 17.72 -1.06 -3.04
CA TYR A 257 17.95 0.01 -4.01
C TYR A 257 17.31 1.29 -3.49
N ALA A 258 18.11 2.26 -3.11
CA ALA A 258 17.63 3.51 -2.54
C ALA A 258 18.24 4.72 -3.26
N ARG A 259 17.40 5.65 -3.70
CA ARG A 259 17.83 6.89 -4.35
C ARG A 259 17.06 8.08 -3.79
N ASN A 260 17.81 9.13 -3.46
CA ASN A 260 17.29 10.45 -3.13
C ASN A 260 17.74 11.44 -4.22
N ARG A 261 16.80 11.93 -5.03
CA ARG A 261 17.08 12.72 -6.23
C ARG A 261 16.73 14.20 -6.06
N GLY A 262 17.18 15.00 -7.00
CA GLY A 262 16.77 16.40 -7.15
C GLY A 262 17.22 17.30 -6.01
N ALA A 263 16.28 18.01 -5.40
CA ALA A 263 16.53 18.91 -4.29
C ALA A 263 16.54 18.22 -2.92
N GLY A 264 16.55 16.89 -2.89
CA GLY A 264 16.57 16.09 -1.67
C GLY A 264 17.67 16.51 -0.70
N ILE A 265 17.47 16.24 0.57
CA ILE A 265 18.41 16.65 1.64
C ILE A 265 19.27 15.45 2.01
N ASN A 266 18.97 14.79 3.10
CA ASN A 266 19.75 13.67 3.60
C ASN A 266 19.20 12.34 3.10
N MET A 267 20.06 11.35 3.08
CA MET A 267 19.69 9.96 2.91
C MET A 267 20.29 9.15 4.02
N GLU A 268 19.46 8.41 4.72
CA GLU A 268 19.88 7.55 5.83
C GLU A 268 19.33 6.15 5.63
N ILE A 269 20.20 5.15 5.69
CA ILE A 269 19.87 3.74 5.56
C ILE A 269 20.40 3.01 6.78
N ASN A 270 19.48 2.48 7.60
CA ASN A 270 19.77 1.71 8.79
C ASN A 270 19.23 0.29 8.61
N VAL A 271 20.07 -0.70 8.44
CA VAL A 271 19.65 -2.05 8.11
C VAL A 271 20.33 -3.10 9.01
N ALA A 272 19.67 -4.26 9.14
CA ALA A 272 20.32 -5.44 9.73
C ALA A 272 21.01 -6.24 8.61
N ASP A 273 20.43 -7.37 8.20
CA ASP A 273 21.00 -8.23 7.16
C ASP A 273 20.43 -7.90 5.79
N VAL A 274 21.31 -7.75 4.80
CA VAL A 274 20.92 -7.46 3.42
C VAL A 274 21.64 -8.38 2.44
N THR A 275 20.90 -9.04 1.57
CA THR A 275 21.44 -9.87 0.49
C THR A 275 20.88 -9.45 -0.86
N GLY A 276 21.75 -9.24 -1.83
CA GLY A 276 21.39 -9.04 -3.24
C GLY A 276 22.21 -9.94 -4.15
N ALA A 277 21.58 -10.49 -5.20
CA ALA A 277 22.30 -11.22 -6.23
C ALA A 277 23.25 -10.31 -7.02
N SER A 278 22.93 -9.02 -7.14
CA SER A 278 23.85 -7.98 -7.64
C SER A 278 24.51 -7.26 -6.45
N GLN A 279 24.10 -6.05 -6.12
CA GLN A 279 24.56 -5.35 -4.92
C GLN A 279 23.72 -5.73 -3.70
N GLY A 280 24.35 -5.82 -2.52
CA GLY A 280 23.63 -5.85 -1.26
C GLY A 280 22.83 -4.57 -1.09
N ILE A 281 23.52 -3.43 -1.02
CA ILE A 281 22.92 -2.08 -0.95
C ILE A 281 23.43 -1.24 -2.12
N TYR A 282 22.49 -0.62 -2.84
CA TYR A 282 22.73 0.47 -3.76
C TYR A 282 22.13 1.75 -3.17
N ALA A 283 22.96 2.72 -2.80
CA ALA A 283 22.58 3.99 -2.20
C ALA A 283 23.12 5.16 -3.04
N ASP A 284 22.23 5.98 -3.61
CA ASP A 284 22.61 7.14 -4.44
C ASP A 284 21.86 8.39 -3.94
N ASN A 285 22.55 9.24 -3.17
CA ASN A 285 22.06 10.54 -2.75
C ASN A 285 22.59 11.61 -3.71
N ALA A 286 21.77 12.01 -4.67
CA ALA A 286 22.04 13.14 -5.54
C ALA A 286 21.61 14.48 -4.92
N GLY A 287 21.07 14.46 -3.71
CA GLY A 287 20.68 15.62 -2.91
C GLY A 287 21.88 16.37 -2.32
N ARG A 288 21.58 17.45 -1.60
CA ARG A 288 22.59 18.37 -1.08
C ARG A 288 23.14 17.99 0.29
N GLY A 289 22.50 17.05 0.97
CA GLY A 289 22.81 16.68 2.35
C GLY A 289 23.77 15.49 2.47
N ALA A 290 23.78 14.88 3.65
CA ALA A 290 24.61 13.73 3.95
C ALA A 290 23.99 12.43 3.45
N LEU A 291 24.83 11.44 3.12
CA LEU A 291 24.46 10.04 3.01
C LEU A 291 25.07 9.27 4.19
N SER A 292 24.25 8.58 4.95
CA SER A 292 24.68 7.64 5.97
C SER A 292 24.13 6.25 5.66
N VAL A 293 25.00 5.24 5.70
CA VAL A 293 24.62 3.83 5.62
C VAL A 293 25.15 3.13 6.83
N THR A 294 24.24 2.59 7.65
CA THR A 294 24.57 1.82 8.86
C THR A 294 24.01 0.41 8.70
N SER A 295 24.87 -0.59 8.89
CA SER A 295 24.45 -2.00 8.95
C SER A 295 24.94 -2.65 10.24
N THR A 296 24.02 -3.23 10.99
CA THR A 296 24.34 -3.98 12.22
C THR A 296 24.62 -5.46 11.96
N GLY A 297 24.25 -5.98 10.79
CA GLY A 297 24.44 -7.37 10.39
C GLY A 297 25.36 -7.51 9.18
N THR A 298 25.05 -8.49 8.34
CA THR A 298 25.82 -8.81 7.13
C THR A 298 25.20 -8.19 5.89
N VAL A 299 26.01 -7.53 5.06
CA VAL A 299 25.60 -7.02 3.75
C VAL A 299 26.34 -7.80 2.65
N THR A 300 25.61 -8.50 1.81
CA THR A 300 26.17 -9.33 0.75
C THR A 300 25.66 -8.91 -0.63
N GLY A 301 26.59 -8.64 -1.55
CA GLY A 301 26.32 -8.52 -2.99
C GLY A 301 27.02 -9.65 -3.74
N THR A 302 26.28 -10.64 -4.25
CA THR A 302 26.87 -11.89 -4.74
C THR A 302 27.72 -11.71 -6.01
N SER A 303 27.28 -10.88 -6.96
CA SER A 303 27.97 -10.69 -8.25
C SER A 303 28.60 -9.31 -8.44
N SER A 304 28.40 -8.39 -7.49
CA SER A 304 28.90 -7.02 -7.57
C SER A 304 29.36 -6.55 -6.19
N SER A 305 29.12 -5.29 -5.83
CA SER A 305 29.52 -4.75 -4.52
C SER A 305 28.60 -5.22 -3.39
N GLY A 306 29.14 -5.44 -2.21
CA GLY A 306 28.34 -5.54 -0.98
C GLY A 306 27.54 -4.25 -0.78
N ILE A 307 28.25 -3.10 -0.75
CA ILE A 307 27.66 -1.76 -0.70
C ILE A 307 28.19 -0.91 -1.85
N PHE A 308 27.27 -0.28 -2.60
CA PHE A 308 27.56 0.83 -3.48
C PHE A 308 26.93 2.07 -2.90
N ALA A 309 27.73 3.06 -2.49
CA ALA A 309 27.25 4.31 -1.92
C ALA A 309 27.85 5.51 -2.67
N ARG A 310 26.99 6.40 -3.13
CA ARG A 310 27.36 7.65 -3.81
C ARG A 310 26.64 8.81 -3.17
N ASN A 311 27.38 9.86 -2.83
CA ASN A 311 26.82 11.12 -2.31
C ASN A 311 27.32 12.31 -3.14
N ALA A 312 26.41 13.14 -3.62
CA ALA A 312 26.73 14.40 -4.27
C ALA A 312 26.68 15.59 -3.29
N GLY A 313 26.22 15.37 -2.04
CA GLY A 313 26.05 16.40 -1.03
C GLY A 313 27.28 16.57 -0.10
N THR A 314 27.02 16.75 1.19
CA THR A 314 28.02 17.21 2.16
C THR A 314 28.99 16.12 2.63
N SER A 315 28.48 14.97 3.08
CA SER A 315 29.29 13.90 3.66
C SER A 315 28.76 12.50 3.34
N LEU A 316 29.64 11.53 3.31
CA LEU A 316 29.32 10.10 3.20
C LEU A 316 29.88 9.38 4.42
N THR A 317 29.02 8.71 5.17
CA THR A 317 29.37 7.88 6.31
C THR A 317 28.92 6.45 6.06
N LEU A 318 29.82 5.49 6.29
CA LEU A 318 29.55 4.07 6.25
C LEU A 318 29.96 3.45 7.58
N GLU A 319 28.98 2.91 8.32
CA GLU A 319 29.19 2.17 9.56
C GLU A 319 28.63 0.77 9.36
N THR A 320 29.51 -0.23 9.22
CA THR A 320 29.07 -1.55 8.78
C THR A 320 29.64 -2.66 9.65
N GLY A 321 28.87 -3.71 9.86
CA GLY A 321 29.36 -4.99 10.33
C GLY A 321 30.17 -5.71 9.24
N SER A 322 29.73 -6.90 8.85
CA SER A 322 30.37 -7.64 7.74
C SER A 322 29.83 -7.20 6.39
N VAL A 323 30.73 -6.89 5.45
CA VAL A 323 30.38 -6.60 4.06
C VAL A 323 31.10 -7.54 3.13
N SER A 324 30.39 -8.16 2.19
CA SER A 324 30.94 -9.06 1.19
C SER A 324 30.40 -8.69 -0.20
N GLY A 325 31.29 -8.65 -1.19
CA GLY A 325 30.96 -8.43 -2.58
C GLY A 325 31.66 -9.42 -3.49
N GLY A 326 31.03 -9.79 -4.62
CA GLY A 326 31.67 -10.65 -5.62
C GLY A 326 32.85 -9.99 -6.29
N ASN A 327 32.80 -8.66 -6.49
CA ASN A 327 33.90 -7.88 -7.04
C ASN A 327 34.51 -6.92 -6.02
N PHE A 328 33.70 -6.32 -5.15
CA PHE A 328 34.10 -5.36 -4.12
C PHE A 328 33.25 -5.57 -2.86
N GLY A 329 33.88 -5.53 -1.70
CA GLY A 329 33.19 -5.57 -0.40
C GLY A 329 32.39 -4.31 -0.07
#